data_541451229df0a1770f566bbc93b0eda4
#
_entry.id   541451229df0a1770f566bbc93b0eda4
#
_cell.length_a   1.000
_cell.length_b   1.000
_cell.length_c   1.000
_cell.angle_alpha   90.00
_cell.angle_beta   90.00
_cell.angle_gamma   90.00
#
_symmetry.space_group_name_H-M   'P 1'
#
loop_
_entity.id
_entity.type
_entity.pdbx_description
1 polymer ?
#
loop_
_entity_poly.entity_id
_entity_poly.type
_entity_poly.pdbx_seq_one_letter_code
_entity_poly.pdbx_strand_id
1 'polypeptide(L)'
;MLICGVDEAGRGPLAGNVVAAAVILNPDKPIAGLNDSKKLSEKKREQLFELIIRDSLAYAIAEASVAEIDELNILQASLLAMKRAINALNITPDKALIDGNKIPPQLSIAAEAIISGTAH
;
A
#
# COMPACT_ATOMS: atom_id res chain seq x y z
N MET A 1 -6.17 15.13 -10.61
CA MET A 1 -6.68 13.95 -9.91
C MET A 1 -5.59 13.37 -9.03
N LEU A 2 -5.90 13.11 -7.78
CA LEU A 2 -4.95 12.48 -6.87
C LEU A 2 -5.20 10.97 -6.82
N ILE A 3 -4.13 10.22 -7.04
CA ILE A 3 -4.20 8.75 -7.06
C ILE A 3 -3.27 8.22 -5.97
N CYS A 4 -3.78 7.33 -5.12
CA CYS A 4 -2.91 6.66 -4.16
C CYS A 4 -2.61 5.25 -4.64
N GLY A 5 -1.41 4.79 -4.33
CA GLY A 5 -1.02 3.40 -4.48
C GLY A 5 -1.12 2.71 -3.13
N VAL A 6 -1.63 1.49 -3.11
CA VAL A 6 -1.83 0.74 -1.89
C VAL A 6 -1.27 -0.66 -2.05
N ASP A 7 -0.47 -1.09 -1.10
CA ASP A 7 0.14 -2.42 -1.13
C ASP A 7 0.25 -2.97 0.28
N GLU A 8 0.22 -4.29 0.37
CA GLU A 8 0.54 -4.98 1.60
C GLU A 8 2.06 -4.97 1.77
N ALA A 9 2.53 -4.42 2.88
CA ALA A 9 3.95 -4.36 3.17
C ALA A 9 4.47 -5.65 3.81
N GLY A 10 3.63 -6.66 3.93
CA GLY A 10 3.99 -7.94 4.50
C GLY A 10 3.66 -8.01 5.98
N ARG A 11 4.14 -9.07 6.61
CA ARG A 11 3.93 -9.25 8.04
C ARG A 11 4.95 -8.49 8.84
N GLY A 12 4.54 -8.01 10.01
CA GLY A 12 5.44 -7.31 10.90
C GLY A 12 6.60 -8.19 11.37
N PRO A 13 7.64 -7.58 11.96
CA PRO A 13 8.84 -8.32 12.37
C PRO A 13 8.58 -9.44 13.35
N LEU A 14 7.52 -9.37 14.13
CA LEU A 14 7.16 -10.42 15.08
C LEU A 14 6.19 -11.44 14.49
N ALA A 15 6.10 -11.48 13.17
CA ALA A 15 5.28 -12.41 12.42
C ALA A 15 3.81 -12.39 12.85
N GLY A 16 3.35 -11.26 13.30
CA GLY A 16 1.98 -11.10 13.78
C GLY A 16 1.10 -10.39 12.79
N ASN A 17 1.05 -9.08 12.91
CA ASN A 17 0.10 -8.25 12.17
C ASN A 17 0.43 -8.16 10.68
N VAL A 18 -0.61 -8.02 9.87
CA VAL A 18 -0.46 -7.65 8.47
C VAL A 18 -0.35 -6.14 8.39
N VAL A 19 0.60 -5.65 7.61
CA VAL A 19 0.86 -4.22 7.44
C VAL A 19 0.58 -3.83 6.00
N ALA A 20 -0.11 -2.70 5.81
CA ALA A 20 -0.35 -2.15 4.49
C ALA A 20 0.01 -0.68 4.48
N ALA A 21 0.38 -0.18 3.31
CA ALA A 21 0.75 1.22 3.12
C ALA A 21 -0.04 1.82 1.97
N ALA A 22 -0.43 3.08 2.14
CA ALA A 22 -1.05 3.87 1.09
C ALA A 22 -0.23 5.14 0.89
N VAL A 23 0.04 5.50 -0.36
CA VAL A 23 0.91 6.63 -0.71
C VAL A 23 0.28 7.42 -1.84
N ILE A 24 0.25 8.75 -1.70
CA ILE A 24 -0.07 9.66 -2.79
C ILE A 24 1.22 10.32 -3.22
N LEU A 25 1.71 9.98 -4.40
CA LEU A 25 2.96 10.54 -4.91
C LEU A 25 2.76 11.99 -5.36
N ASN A 26 3.80 12.80 -5.16
CA ASN A 26 3.79 14.17 -5.62
C ASN A 26 4.21 14.18 -7.10
N PRO A 27 3.34 14.64 -8.02
CA PRO A 27 3.69 14.66 -9.44
C PRO A 27 4.86 15.59 -9.78
N ASP A 28 5.15 16.55 -8.90
CA ASP A 28 6.29 17.47 -9.09
C ASP A 28 7.60 16.89 -8.57
N LYS A 29 7.55 15.73 -7.92
CA LYS A 29 8.73 15.07 -7.36
C LYS A 29 8.73 13.59 -7.74
N PRO A 30 8.97 13.28 -9.02
CA PRO A 30 8.98 11.88 -9.45
C PRO A 30 10.12 11.13 -8.76
N ILE A 31 9.88 9.85 -8.47
CA ILE A 31 10.83 9.01 -7.77
C ILE A 31 11.48 8.06 -8.77
N ALA A 32 12.79 8.22 -8.95
CA ALA A 32 13.53 7.36 -9.85
C ALA A 32 13.59 5.92 -9.33
N GLY A 33 13.50 4.97 -10.22
CA GLY A 33 13.63 3.56 -9.86
C GLY A 33 12.36 2.91 -9.33
N LEU A 34 11.26 3.64 -9.26
CA LEU A 34 10.03 3.12 -8.71
C LEU A 34 9.50 1.92 -9.50
N ASN A 35 9.62 1.96 -10.82
CA ASN A 35 9.14 0.88 -11.69
C ASN A 35 9.94 -0.41 -11.55
N ASP A 36 11.16 -0.31 -11.08
CA ASP A 36 12.06 -1.45 -10.94
C ASP A 36 12.21 -1.91 -9.50
N SER A 37 11.34 -1.44 -8.61
CA SER A 37 11.48 -1.70 -7.18
C SER A 37 11.53 -3.18 -6.83
N LYS A 38 10.83 -4.02 -7.59
CA LYS A 38 10.80 -5.46 -7.33
C LYS A 38 12.11 -6.17 -7.70
N LYS A 39 12.96 -5.52 -8.48
CA LYS A 39 14.26 -6.06 -8.89
C LYS A 39 15.38 -5.60 -7.99
N LEU A 40 15.09 -4.74 -7.03
CA LEU A 40 16.11 -4.17 -6.16
C LEU A 40 16.41 -5.08 -4.98
N SER A 41 17.61 -4.95 -4.45
CA SER A 41 17.96 -5.59 -3.19
C SER A 41 17.10 -5.02 -2.07
N GLU A 42 17.02 -5.74 -0.96
CA GLU A 42 16.28 -5.28 0.21
C GLU A 42 16.73 -3.90 0.67
N LYS A 43 18.06 -3.69 0.74
CA LYS A 43 18.61 -2.40 1.16
C LYS A 43 18.18 -1.27 0.24
N LYS A 44 18.20 -1.50 -1.08
CA LYS A 44 17.81 -0.46 -2.03
C LYS A 44 16.31 -0.21 -1.98
N ARG A 45 15.50 -1.22 -1.70
CA ARG A 45 14.06 -1.03 -1.51
C ARG A 45 13.78 -0.18 -0.27
N GLU A 46 14.54 -0.37 0.80
CA GLU A 46 14.40 0.46 1.99
C GLU A 46 14.76 1.92 1.70
N GLN A 47 15.81 2.16 0.94
CA GLN A 47 16.19 3.50 0.54
C GLN A 47 15.11 4.14 -0.34
N LEU A 48 14.55 3.37 -1.26
CA LEU A 48 13.47 3.85 -2.10
C LEU A 48 12.23 4.19 -1.26
N PHE A 49 11.92 3.37 -0.28
CA PHE A 49 10.80 3.61 0.62
C PHE A 49 10.97 4.93 1.38
N GLU A 50 12.18 5.22 1.85
CA GLU A 50 12.47 6.49 2.52
C GLU A 50 12.26 7.68 1.59
N LEU A 51 12.67 7.55 0.33
CA LEU A 51 12.45 8.60 -0.68
C LEU A 51 10.95 8.80 -0.93
N ILE A 52 10.20 7.73 -1.02
CA ILE A 52 8.75 7.79 -1.23
C ILE A 52 8.10 8.55 -0.09
N ILE A 53 8.44 8.22 1.15
CA ILE A 53 7.88 8.90 2.32
C ILE A 53 8.24 10.38 2.31
N ARG A 54 9.50 10.71 2.03
CA ARG A 54 9.97 12.09 2.04
C ARG A 54 9.29 12.95 0.99
N ASP A 55 9.12 12.41 -0.23
CA ASP A 55 8.66 13.19 -1.37
C ASP A 55 7.18 12.99 -1.72
N SER A 56 6.47 12.17 -0.98
CA SER A 56 5.05 11.97 -1.22
C SER A 56 4.23 13.17 -0.74
N LEU A 57 3.05 13.36 -1.33
CA LEU A 57 2.08 14.33 -0.83
C LEU A 57 1.46 13.85 0.48
N ALA A 58 1.22 12.56 0.58
CA ALA A 58 0.68 11.94 1.79
C ALA A 58 1.02 10.47 1.80
N TYR A 59 1.16 9.90 2.98
CA TYR A 59 1.29 8.46 3.13
C TYR A 59 0.67 8.04 4.46
N ALA A 60 0.29 6.77 4.54
CA ALA A 60 -0.21 6.20 5.79
C ALA A 60 0.10 4.72 5.81
N ILE A 61 0.34 4.22 7.01
CA ILE A 61 0.60 2.81 7.25
C ILE A 61 -0.43 2.33 8.26
N ALA A 62 -1.02 1.18 8.01
CA ALA A 62 -2.02 0.62 8.90
C ALA A 62 -1.83 -0.89 9.00
N GLU A 63 -2.45 -1.48 10.01
CA GLU A 63 -2.28 -2.89 10.31
C GLU A 63 -3.63 -3.57 10.55
N ALA A 64 -3.64 -4.87 10.35
CA ALA A 64 -4.68 -5.75 10.87
C ALA A 64 -4.00 -6.70 11.86
N SER A 65 -4.63 -6.92 13.00
CA SER A 65 -4.03 -7.68 14.09
C SER A 65 -4.08 -9.19 13.84
N VAL A 66 -3.29 -9.94 14.61
CA VAL A 66 -3.33 -11.39 14.58
C VAL A 66 -4.74 -11.91 14.87
N ALA A 67 -5.41 -11.32 15.83
CA ALA A 67 -6.79 -11.70 16.15
C ALA A 67 -7.71 -11.50 14.96
N GLU A 68 -7.53 -10.41 14.22
CA GLU A 68 -8.31 -10.15 13.02
C GLU A 68 -7.97 -11.13 11.90
N ILE A 69 -6.71 -11.52 11.78
CA ILE A 69 -6.30 -12.56 10.81
C ILE A 69 -6.99 -13.88 11.14
N ASP A 70 -7.01 -14.26 12.42
CA ASP A 70 -7.65 -15.49 12.84
C ASP A 70 -9.15 -15.48 12.59
N GLU A 71 -9.79 -14.34 12.76
CA GLU A 71 -11.22 -14.21 12.55
C GLU A 71 -11.60 -14.13 11.07
N LEU A 72 -10.84 -13.37 10.29
CA LEU A 72 -11.18 -13.02 8.91
C LEU A 72 -10.46 -13.85 7.84
N ASN A 73 -9.38 -14.46 8.16
CA ASN A 73 -8.33 -15.05 7.33
C ASN A 73 -7.36 -13.98 6.79
N ILE A 74 -6.24 -14.45 6.22
CA ILE A 74 -5.14 -13.56 5.83
C ILE A 74 -5.55 -12.63 4.68
N LEU A 75 -6.34 -13.12 3.72
CA LEU A 75 -6.76 -12.29 2.60
C LEU A 75 -7.64 -11.13 3.07
N GLN A 76 -8.65 -11.42 3.86
CA GLN A 76 -9.57 -10.40 4.34
C GLN A 76 -8.87 -9.43 5.30
N ALA A 77 -7.95 -9.92 6.12
CA ALA A 77 -7.16 -9.08 7.00
C ALA A 77 -6.27 -8.14 6.21
N SER A 78 -5.66 -8.61 5.12
CA SER A 78 -4.85 -7.76 4.24
C SER A 78 -5.69 -6.65 3.62
N LEU A 79 -6.88 -6.98 3.15
CA LEU A 79 -7.78 -5.98 2.58
C LEU A 79 -8.24 -4.96 3.63
N LEU A 80 -8.46 -5.41 4.85
CA LEU A 80 -8.80 -4.51 5.96
C LEU A 80 -7.67 -3.55 6.27
N ALA A 81 -6.42 -4.04 6.30
CA ALA A 81 -5.26 -3.19 6.54
C ALA A 81 -5.12 -2.14 5.43
N MET A 82 -5.33 -2.53 4.18
CA MET A 82 -5.31 -1.61 3.04
C MET A 82 -6.38 -0.53 3.17
N LYS A 83 -7.59 -0.90 3.53
CA LYS A 83 -8.67 0.06 3.75
C LYS A 83 -8.32 1.04 4.86
N ARG A 84 -7.77 0.54 5.95
CA ARG A 84 -7.35 1.39 7.07
C ARG A 84 -6.24 2.36 6.66
N ALA A 85 -5.30 1.92 5.81
CA ALA A 85 -4.24 2.78 5.31
C ALA A 85 -4.81 3.91 4.45
N ILE A 86 -5.73 3.60 3.54
CA ILE A 86 -6.38 4.60 2.71
C ILE A 86 -7.12 5.62 3.57
N ASN A 87 -7.87 5.16 4.56
CA ASN A 87 -8.66 6.03 5.43
C ASN A 87 -7.78 6.87 6.36
N ALA A 88 -6.55 6.44 6.60
CA ALA A 88 -5.61 7.18 7.45
C ALA A 88 -4.87 8.30 6.72
N LEU A 89 -4.97 8.34 5.39
CA LEU A 89 -4.35 9.44 4.63
C LEU A 89 -4.99 10.77 5.02
N ASN A 90 -4.15 11.78 5.24
CA ASN A 90 -4.63 13.11 5.60
C ASN A 90 -5.13 13.91 4.39
N ILE A 91 -4.93 13.38 3.19
CA ILE A 91 -5.49 13.91 1.96
C ILE A 91 -6.33 12.80 1.35
N THR A 92 -7.59 13.10 0.99
CA THR A 92 -8.45 12.10 0.38
C THR A 92 -8.12 11.99 -1.10
N PRO A 93 -7.65 10.82 -1.58
CA PRO A 93 -7.40 10.64 -3.00
C PRO A 93 -8.70 10.46 -3.77
N ASP A 94 -8.63 10.69 -5.07
CA ASP A 94 -9.77 10.47 -5.96
C ASP A 94 -9.92 9.01 -6.34
N LYS A 95 -8.80 8.29 -6.36
CA LYS A 95 -8.78 6.90 -6.76
C LYS A 95 -7.64 6.17 -6.07
N ALA A 96 -7.84 4.89 -5.78
CA ALA A 96 -6.80 4.02 -5.24
C ALA A 96 -6.45 2.93 -6.25
N LEU A 97 -5.16 2.69 -6.43
CA LEU A 97 -4.63 1.57 -7.20
C LEU A 97 -4.14 0.53 -6.19
N ILE A 98 -4.80 -0.61 -6.18
CA ILE A 98 -4.52 -1.68 -5.21
C ILE A 98 -3.61 -2.71 -5.86
N ASP A 99 -2.44 -2.95 -5.29
CA ASP A 99 -1.55 -3.99 -5.79
C ASP A 99 -2.08 -5.34 -5.36
N GLY A 100 -2.59 -6.09 -6.34
CA GLY A 100 -3.21 -7.38 -6.12
C GLY A 100 -4.42 -7.58 -7.01
N ASN A 101 -5.18 -8.64 -6.77
CA ASN A 101 -6.34 -8.98 -7.59
C ASN A 101 -7.67 -8.78 -6.86
N LYS A 102 -7.65 -8.21 -5.67
CA LYS A 102 -8.85 -7.96 -4.87
C LYS A 102 -8.87 -6.52 -4.40
N ILE A 103 -10.04 -5.95 -4.29
CA ILE A 103 -10.25 -4.60 -3.82
C ILE A 103 -10.91 -4.65 -2.44
N PRO A 104 -10.42 -3.88 -1.45
CA PRO A 104 -11.09 -3.82 -0.15
C PRO A 104 -12.55 -3.39 -0.31
N PRO A 105 -13.48 -4.03 0.40
CA PRO A 105 -14.89 -3.64 0.32
C PRO A 105 -15.15 -2.32 1.04
N GLN A 106 -16.24 -1.67 0.67
CA GLN A 106 -16.74 -0.49 1.38
C GLN A 106 -15.78 0.70 1.39
N LEU A 107 -15.02 0.87 0.32
CA LEU A 107 -14.20 2.07 0.15
C LEU A 107 -15.08 3.24 -0.26
N SER A 108 -14.76 4.43 0.25
CA SER A 108 -15.46 5.66 -0.09
C SER A 108 -15.00 6.28 -1.40
N ILE A 109 -13.94 5.75 -2.00
CA ILE A 109 -13.37 6.26 -3.24
C ILE A 109 -13.33 5.15 -4.28
N ALA A 110 -13.15 5.55 -5.54
CA ALA A 110 -12.97 4.58 -6.62
C ALA A 110 -11.67 3.80 -6.41
N ALA A 111 -11.67 2.54 -6.81
CA ALA A 111 -10.48 1.70 -6.67
C ALA A 111 -10.36 0.78 -7.87
N GLU A 112 -9.13 0.43 -8.20
CA GLU A 112 -8.81 -0.48 -9.28
C GLU A 112 -7.72 -1.43 -8.83
N ALA A 113 -7.91 -2.72 -9.08
CA ALA A 113 -6.90 -3.72 -8.75
C ALA A 113 -5.88 -3.80 -9.89
N ILE A 114 -4.60 -3.78 -9.53
CA ILE A 114 -3.49 -3.88 -10.46
C ILE A 114 -2.72 -5.15 -10.15
N ILE A 115 -2.64 -6.05 -11.11
CA ILE A 115 -1.86 -7.28 -10.96
C ILE A 115 -0.46 -6.98 -11.44
N SER A 116 0.35 -6.42 -10.56
CA SER A 116 1.73 -6.08 -10.91
C SER A 116 2.61 -7.32 -10.84
N GLY A 117 3.67 -7.33 -11.64
CA GLY A 117 4.59 -8.45 -11.65
C GLY A 117 4.15 -9.62 -12.49
N THR A 118 2.93 -9.64 -12.97
CA THR A 118 2.44 -10.73 -13.83
C THR A 118 2.37 -10.34 -15.29
N ALA A 119 2.63 -9.10 -15.59
CA ALA A 119 2.52 -8.58 -16.95
C ALA A 119 3.81 -8.75 -17.73
N HIS A 120 4.54 -9.77 -17.46
CA HIS A 120 5.84 -9.96 -18.11
C HIS A 120 6.22 -11.37 -18.27
#